data_b87092dedc0611f5e9aa71a69527b3e3
#
_entry.id   b87092dedc0611f5e9aa71a69527b3e3
#
_cell.length_a   1.000
_cell.length_b   1.000
_cell.length_c   1.000
_cell.angle_alpha   90.00
_cell.angle_beta   90.00
_cell.angle_gamma   90.00
#
_symmetry.space_group_name_H-M   'P 1'
#
loop_
_entity.id
_entity.type
_entity.pdbx_description
1 polymer ?
#
loop_
_entity_poly.entity_id
_entity_poly.type
_entity_poly.pdbx_seq_one_letter_code
_entity_poly.pdbx_strand_id
1 'polypeptide(L)'
;MANPLSYRLKKCFDRYIHDPIAALLAIPLFLFLKILPYNLSSYLCGILMLTIAPLTSYNKRVKRHMKIVFPKKSSMEIDKLAREHWFMLGQTIGEMPHINKLINLGRLKTEGLEKINKGPAILVGAHMGNWEFLGRVGDLAGRRAGYVFRPVNNWVLNKIQIHRNKDANADFYRKGRLAAIGMAGKLKAGEVVGLTGDQLLREGIMVPFFGIDTPTPQAAAIMS
;
A
#
# COMPACT_ATOMS: atom_id res chain seq x y z
N MET A 1 -8.42 -30.57 0.94
CA MET A 1 -7.02 -30.30 1.27
C MET A 1 -6.22 -30.33 -0.03
N ALA A 2 -5.45 -29.30 -0.35
CA ALA A 2 -4.61 -29.31 -1.56
C ALA A 2 -3.50 -30.36 -1.41
N ASN A 3 -3.26 -31.13 -2.48
CA ASN A 3 -2.20 -32.14 -2.50
C ASN A 3 -0.84 -31.47 -2.20
N PRO A 4 -0.08 -31.92 -1.18
CA PRO A 4 1.19 -31.28 -0.78
C PRO A 4 2.24 -31.25 -1.90
N LEU A 5 2.17 -32.19 -2.85
CA LEU A 5 3.05 -32.23 -4.02
C LEU A 5 2.72 -31.11 -5.01
N SER A 6 1.44 -30.89 -5.32
CA SER A 6 1.00 -29.83 -6.23
C SER A 6 1.32 -28.45 -5.67
N TYR A 7 1.22 -28.25 -4.35
CA TYR A 7 1.63 -27.03 -3.68
C TYR A 7 3.15 -26.77 -3.80
N ARG A 8 3.97 -27.79 -3.60
CA ARG A 8 5.43 -27.68 -3.74
C ARG A 8 5.84 -27.36 -5.18
N LEU A 9 5.27 -28.07 -6.15
CA LEU A 9 5.54 -27.83 -7.58
C LEU A 9 5.14 -26.39 -7.98
N LYS A 10 3.97 -25.92 -7.58
CA LYS A 10 3.54 -24.55 -7.81
C LYS A 10 4.51 -23.53 -7.20
N LYS A 11 4.95 -23.74 -5.96
CA LYS A 11 5.90 -22.86 -5.29
C LYS A 11 7.26 -22.83 -5.99
N CYS A 12 7.74 -23.97 -6.50
CA CYS A 12 8.95 -24.04 -7.31
C CYS A 12 8.77 -23.27 -8.64
N PHE A 13 7.66 -23.51 -9.35
CA PHE A 13 7.34 -22.80 -10.58
C PHE A 13 7.26 -21.28 -10.35
N ASP A 14 6.52 -20.84 -9.33
CA ASP A 14 6.40 -19.41 -9.00
C ASP A 14 7.79 -18.82 -8.73
N ARG A 15 8.64 -19.48 -7.94
CA ARG A 15 9.95 -18.96 -7.52
C ARG A 15 10.97 -18.91 -8.65
N TYR A 16 11.03 -19.93 -9.51
CA TYR A 16 12.13 -20.08 -10.47
C TYR A 16 11.75 -19.69 -11.90
N ILE A 17 10.47 -19.60 -12.21
CA ILE A 17 9.96 -19.29 -13.56
C ILE A 17 9.11 -18.01 -13.53
N HIS A 18 7.98 -18.04 -12.83
CA HIS A 18 7.04 -16.91 -12.82
C HIS A 18 7.66 -15.62 -12.24
N ASP A 19 8.30 -15.71 -11.08
CA ASP A 19 8.85 -14.52 -10.40
C ASP A 19 9.97 -13.84 -11.20
N PRO A 20 10.97 -14.57 -11.77
CA PRO A 20 11.98 -13.95 -12.63
C PRO A 20 11.40 -13.34 -13.90
N ILE A 21 10.44 -14.00 -14.56
CA ILE A 21 9.79 -13.47 -15.77
C ILE A 21 9.00 -12.20 -15.43
N ALA A 22 8.20 -12.23 -14.37
CA ALA A 22 7.46 -11.05 -13.93
C ALA A 22 8.41 -9.89 -13.56
N ALA A 23 9.55 -10.19 -12.94
CA ALA A 23 10.56 -9.19 -12.60
C ALA A 23 11.28 -8.64 -13.84
N LEU A 24 11.55 -9.50 -14.84
CA LEU A 24 12.15 -9.09 -16.12
C LEU A 24 11.29 -8.05 -16.86
N LEU A 25 9.98 -8.09 -16.70
CA LEU A 25 9.07 -7.09 -17.25
C LEU A 25 8.91 -5.87 -16.33
N ALA A 26 8.77 -6.10 -15.02
CA ALA A 26 8.47 -5.05 -14.05
C ALA A 26 9.67 -4.13 -13.80
N ILE A 27 10.91 -4.65 -13.79
CA ILE A 27 12.12 -3.86 -13.54
C ILE A 27 12.38 -2.83 -14.64
N PRO A 28 12.43 -3.21 -15.93
CA PRO A 28 12.60 -2.24 -17.01
C PRO A 28 11.49 -1.20 -17.04
N LEU A 29 10.24 -1.64 -16.81
CA LEU A 29 9.10 -0.71 -16.71
C LEU A 29 9.31 0.29 -15.56
N PHE A 30 9.69 -0.16 -14.37
CA PHE A 30 9.96 0.71 -13.23
C PHE A 30 11.10 1.70 -13.51
N LEU A 31 12.19 1.24 -14.12
CA LEU A 31 13.32 2.08 -14.51
C LEU A 31 12.92 3.10 -15.59
N PHE A 32 12.14 2.68 -16.57
CA PHE A 32 11.59 3.57 -17.60
C PHE A 32 10.71 4.66 -16.95
N LEU A 33 9.78 4.29 -16.06
CA LEU A 33 8.95 5.25 -15.35
C LEU A 33 9.77 6.21 -14.50
N LYS A 34 10.89 5.76 -13.91
CA LYS A 34 11.80 6.59 -13.11
C LYS A 34 12.53 7.65 -13.94
N ILE A 35 12.81 7.40 -15.23
CA ILE A 35 13.47 8.35 -16.15
C ILE A 35 12.48 9.42 -16.61
N LEU A 36 11.21 9.09 -16.76
CA LEU A 36 10.18 10.03 -17.19
C LEU A 36 9.98 11.17 -16.19
N PRO A 37 9.51 12.36 -16.62
CA PRO A 37 8.93 13.34 -15.72
C PRO A 37 7.78 12.71 -14.91
N TYR A 38 7.70 13.00 -13.60
CA TYR A 38 6.74 12.35 -12.71
C TYR A 38 5.27 12.48 -13.15
N ASN A 39 4.90 13.64 -13.68
CA ASN A 39 3.55 13.89 -14.20
C ASN A 39 3.23 13.02 -15.43
N LEU A 40 4.19 12.82 -16.31
CA LEU A 40 4.02 11.95 -17.48
C LEU A 40 3.95 10.48 -17.05
N SER A 41 4.83 10.04 -16.13
CA SER A 41 4.82 8.71 -15.55
C SER A 41 3.46 8.41 -14.87
N SER A 42 2.97 9.33 -14.03
CA SER A 42 1.67 9.24 -13.36
C SER A 42 0.53 9.13 -14.37
N TYR A 43 0.50 10.02 -15.37
CA TYR A 43 -0.56 10.04 -16.39
C TYR A 43 -0.59 8.78 -17.24
N LEU A 44 0.56 8.34 -17.76
CA LEU A 44 0.65 7.14 -18.60
C LEU A 44 0.22 5.88 -17.84
N CYS A 45 0.64 5.72 -16.59
CA CYS A 45 0.18 4.62 -15.75
C CYS A 45 -1.32 4.73 -15.44
N GLY A 46 -1.85 5.93 -15.26
CA GLY A 46 -3.28 6.18 -15.11
C GLY A 46 -4.07 5.68 -16.32
N ILE A 47 -3.67 6.06 -17.53
CA ILE A 47 -4.30 5.60 -18.78
C ILE A 47 -4.17 4.07 -18.93
N LEU A 48 -2.99 3.51 -18.65
CA LEU A 48 -2.75 2.07 -18.74
C LEU A 48 -3.71 1.29 -17.83
N MET A 49 -3.84 1.71 -16.57
CA MET A 49 -4.76 1.07 -15.63
C MET A 49 -6.22 1.28 -16.02
N LEU A 50 -6.59 2.46 -16.53
CA LEU A 50 -7.92 2.75 -17.02
C LEU A 50 -8.34 1.83 -18.19
N THR A 51 -7.39 1.38 -19.01
CA THR A 51 -7.66 0.50 -20.16
C THR A 51 -7.62 -0.98 -19.78
N ILE A 52 -6.65 -1.41 -18.95
CA ILE A 52 -6.45 -2.83 -18.64
C ILE A 52 -7.36 -3.31 -17.49
N ALA A 53 -7.50 -2.52 -16.42
CA ALA A 53 -8.20 -2.96 -15.22
C ALA A 53 -9.68 -3.32 -15.46
N PRO A 54 -10.45 -2.62 -16.31
CA PRO A 54 -11.82 -3.01 -16.64
C PRO A 54 -11.96 -4.41 -17.24
N LEU A 55 -10.91 -4.94 -17.86
CA LEU A 55 -10.89 -6.28 -18.48
C LEU A 55 -10.65 -7.40 -17.45
N THR A 56 -10.30 -7.04 -16.23
CA THR A 56 -9.98 -7.98 -15.16
C THR A 56 -11.19 -8.32 -14.29
N SER A 57 -11.14 -9.46 -13.60
CA SER A 57 -12.14 -9.84 -12.59
C SER A 57 -12.20 -8.88 -11.40
N TYR A 58 -11.13 -8.11 -11.16
CA TYR A 58 -11.06 -7.12 -10.09
C TYR A 58 -12.06 -5.98 -10.30
N ASN A 59 -12.34 -5.60 -11.56
CA ASN A 59 -13.30 -4.53 -11.86
C ASN A 59 -14.71 -4.85 -11.33
N LYS A 60 -15.16 -6.11 -11.47
CA LYS A 60 -16.44 -6.57 -10.90
C LYS A 60 -16.48 -6.40 -9.39
N ARG A 61 -15.35 -6.69 -8.71
CA ARG A 61 -15.22 -6.53 -7.26
C ARG A 61 -15.27 -5.06 -6.86
N VAL A 62 -14.53 -4.20 -7.55
CA VAL A 62 -14.54 -2.73 -7.32
C VAL A 62 -15.96 -2.18 -7.45
N LYS A 63 -16.65 -2.47 -8.55
CA LYS A 63 -18.04 -2.01 -8.76
C LYS A 63 -18.99 -2.51 -7.66
N ARG A 64 -18.85 -3.78 -7.24
CA ARG A 64 -19.64 -4.33 -6.14
C ARG A 64 -19.42 -3.58 -4.82
N HIS A 65 -18.17 -3.29 -4.46
CA HIS A 65 -17.84 -2.54 -3.26
C HIS A 65 -18.35 -1.10 -3.35
N MET A 66 -18.18 -0.44 -4.50
CA MET A 66 -18.73 0.90 -4.71
C MET A 66 -20.26 0.93 -4.58
N LYS A 67 -20.97 -0.11 -5.05
CA LYS A 67 -22.43 -0.18 -4.90
C LYS A 67 -22.87 -0.33 -3.43
N ILE A 68 -22.06 -0.98 -2.59
CA ILE A 68 -22.28 -1.05 -1.15
C ILE A 68 -22.15 0.35 -0.53
N VAL A 69 -21.09 1.07 -0.86
CA VAL A 69 -20.81 2.41 -0.31
C VAL A 69 -21.78 3.46 -0.84
N PHE A 70 -22.19 3.32 -2.11
CA PHE A 70 -23.08 4.27 -2.81
C PHE A 70 -24.34 3.55 -3.32
N PRO A 71 -25.24 3.07 -2.44
CA PRO A 71 -26.38 2.25 -2.83
C PRO A 71 -27.38 2.95 -3.74
N LYS A 72 -27.45 4.31 -3.66
CA LYS A 72 -28.39 5.13 -4.46
C LYS A 72 -27.86 5.48 -5.85
N LYS A 73 -26.57 5.25 -6.15
CA LYS A 73 -26.01 5.58 -7.47
C LYS A 73 -26.44 4.57 -8.52
N SER A 74 -26.68 5.07 -9.72
CA SER A 74 -26.97 4.28 -10.92
C SER A 74 -25.76 3.43 -11.34
N SER A 75 -25.98 2.42 -12.17
CA SER A 75 -24.88 1.60 -12.71
C SER A 75 -23.88 2.42 -13.50
N MET A 76 -24.35 3.44 -14.24
CA MET A 76 -23.48 4.34 -15.02
C MET A 76 -22.60 5.20 -14.12
N GLU A 77 -23.11 5.72 -13.01
CA GLU A 77 -22.31 6.46 -12.02
C GLU A 77 -21.29 5.56 -11.32
N ILE A 78 -21.65 4.32 -10.99
CA ILE A 78 -20.72 3.32 -10.44
C ILE A 78 -19.61 3.00 -11.45
N ASP A 79 -19.94 2.90 -12.73
CA ASP A 79 -18.96 2.67 -13.79
C ASP A 79 -17.99 3.83 -13.93
N LYS A 80 -18.49 5.05 -13.85
CA LYS A 80 -17.65 6.26 -13.84
C LYS A 80 -16.71 6.27 -12.65
N LEU A 81 -17.21 6.02 -11.43
CA LEU A 81 -16.37 5.94 -10.22
C LEU A 81 -15.32 4.84 -10.32
N ALA A 82 -15.67 3.67 -10.87
CA ALA A 82 -14.72 2.59 -11.05
C ALA A 82 -13.60 2.97 -12.03
N ARG A 83 -13.91 3.69 -13.11
CA ARG A 83 -12.89 4.20 -14.04
C ARG A 83 -11.97 5.23 -13.39
N GLU A 84 -12.52 6.17 -12.62
CA GLU A 84 -11.75 7.16 -11.86
C GLU A 84 -10.83 6.47 -10.85
N HIS A 85 -11.33 5.46 -10.12
CA HIS A 85 -10.53 4.65 -9.20
C HIS A 85 -9.34 3.98 -9.90
N TRP A 86 -9.56 3.36 -11.05
CA TRP A 86 -8.49 2.71 -11.81
C TRP A 86 -7.45 3.70 -12.33
N PHE A 87 -7.90 4.86 -12.79
CA PHE A 87 -6.99 5.92 -13.21
C PHE A 87 -6.11 6.39 -12.05
N MET A 88 -6.71 6.70 -10.89
CA MET A 88 -5.99 7.14 -9.68
C MET A 88 -5.02 6.06 -9.16
N LEU A 89 -5.42 4.78 -9.19
CA LEU A 89 -4.52 3.69 -8.82
C LEU A 89 -3.31 3.61 -9.76
N GLY A 90 -3.53 3.78 -11.06
CA GLY A 90 -2.47 3.86 -12.04
C GLY A 90 -1.53 5.03 -11.78
N GLN A 91 -2.08 6.21 -11.48
CA GLN A 91 -1.27 7.38 -11.12
C GLN A 91 -0.37 7.09 -9.91
N THR A 92 -0.90 6.47 -8.86
CA THR A 92 -0.12 6.06 -7.69
C THR A 92 1.05 5.15 -8.08
N ILE A 93 0.81 4.16 -8.96
CA ILE A 93 1.87 3.27 -9.46
C ILE A 93 2.94 4.07 -10.23
N GLY A 94 2.54 4.99 -11.09
CA GLY A 94 3.44 5.85 -11.85
C GLY A 94 4.26 6.83 -10.99
N GLU A 95 3.75 7.20 -9.82
CA GLU A 95 4.41 8.09 -8.87
C GLU A 95 5.37 7.35 -7.93
N MET A 96 5.24 6.05 -7.74
CA MET A 96 6.11 5.27 -6.85
C MET A 96 7.62 5.48 -7.06
N PRO A 97 8.15 5.56 -8.30
CA PRO A 97 9.57 5.82 -8.51
C PRO A 97 10.01 7.24 -8.13
N HIS A 98 9.06 8.15 -7.93
CA HIS A 98 9.27 9.58 -7.76
C HIS A 98 8.97 10.11 -6.35
N ILE A 99 8.67 9.26 -5.38
CA ILE A 99 8.23 9.66 -4.03
C ILE A 99 9.18 10.71 -3.41
N ASN A 100 10.49 10.46 -3.40
CA ASN A 100 11.47 11.40 -2.87
C ASN A 100 11.46 12.73 -3.63
N LYS A 101 11.36 12.68 -4.96
CA LYS A 101 11.27 13.88 -5.80
C LYS A 101 10.02 14.69 -5.52
N LEU A 102 8.87 14.03 -5.35
CA LEU A 102 7.59 14.69 -5.04
C LEU A 102 7.63 15.38 -3.67
N ILE A 103 8.27 14.76 -2.67
CA ILE A 103 8.49 15.35 -1.35
C ILE A 103 9.39 16.61 -1.49
N ASN A 104 10.53 16.48 -2.16
CA ASN A 104 11.50 17.58 -2.33
C ASN A 104 10.93 18.76 -3.14
N LEU A 105 10.00 18.51 -4.04
CA LEU A 105 9.28 19.54 -4.80
C LEU A 105 8.12 20.18 -4.01
N GLY A 106 7.92 19.83 -2.73
CA GLY A 106 6.83 20.34 -1.91
C GLY A 106 5.42 19.96 -2.42
N ARG A 107 5.32 18.86 -3.20
CA ARG A 107 4.02 18.38 -3.73
C ARG A 107 3.17 17.73 -2.67
N LEU A 108 3.78 17.31 -1.55
CA LEU A 108 3.09 16.78 -0.39
C LEU A 108 2.89 17.91 0.62
N LYS A 109 1.65 18.30 0.81
CA LYS A 109 1.25 19.23 1.88
C LYS A 109 0.84 18.41 3.10
N THR A 110 1.32 18.83 4.26
CA THR A 110 1.04 18.15 5.54
C THR A 110 0.48 19.17 6.52
N GLU A 111 -0.50 18.74 7.30
CA GLU A 111 -1.09 19.52 8.38
C GLU A 111 -1.08 18.68 9.67
N GLY A 112 -0.86 19.30 10.83
CA GLY A 112 -0.90 18.62 12.11
C GLY A 112 0.35 17.79 12.43
N LEU A 113 1.48 17.93 11.72
CA LEU A 113 2.73 17.23 12.04
C LEU A 113 3.25 17.57 13.44
N GLU A 114 2.93 18.76 13.96
CA GLU A 114 3.26 19.18 15.31
C GLU A 114 2.65 18.27 16.39
N LYS A 115 1.55 17.58 16.10
CA LYS A 115 0.90 16.63 17.03
C LYS A 115 1.72 15.38 17.29
N ILE A 116 2.65 15.07 16.41
CA ILE A 116 3.54 13.90 16.54
C ILE A 116 4.99 14.28 16.87
N ASN A 117 5.26 15.55 17.12
CA ASN A 117 6.63 16.02 17.36
C ASN A 117 7.20 15.59 18.72
N LYS A 118 6.37 15.26 19.69
CA LYS A 118 6.79 14.88 21.05
C LYS A 118 6.11 13.58 21.50
N GLY A 119 6.88 12.74 22.19
CA GLY A 119 6.39 11.50 22.76
C GLY A 119 6.02 10.40 21.75
N PRO A 120 5.55 9.26 22.21
CA PRO A 120 5.10 8.18 21.34
C PRO A 120 3.84 8.57 20.55
N ALA A 121 3.74 8.12 19.30
CA ALA A 121 2.56 8.35 18.50
C ALA A 121 2.25 7.14 17.59
N ILE A 122 0.97 6.86 17.41
CA ILE A 122 0.48 5.83 16.48
C ILE A 122 -0.21 6.54 15.31
N LEU A 123 0.37 6.39 14.11
CA LEU A 123 -0.20 6.89 12.86
C LEU A 123 -1.02 5.78 12.21
N VAL A 124 -2.33 5.99 12.10
CA VAL A 124 -3.21 5.06 11.40
C VAL A 124 -3.61 5.69 10.08
N GLY A 125 -3.22 5.06 8.99
CA GLY A 125 -3.56 5.49 7.64
C GLY A 125 -4.48 4.52 6.92
N ALA A 126 -4.88 4.91 5.72
CA ALA A 126 -5.65 4.08 4.80
C ALA A 126 -5.00 4.07 3.40
N HIS A 127 -5.32 3.04 2.59
CA HIS A 127 -4.89 2.96 1.18
C HIS A 127 -5.74 3.91 0.31
N MET A 128 -5.63 5.22 0.58
CA MET A 128 -6.31 6.28 -0.14
C MET A 128 -5.29 7.17 -0.84
N GLY A 129 -5.65 7.64 -2.05
CA GLY A 129 -4.73 8.46 -2.86
C GLY A 129 -3.38 7.76 -3.05
N ASN A 130 -2.30 8.49 -2.92
CA ASN A 130 -0.95 7.91 -2.94
C ASN A 130 -0.49 7.56 -1.51
N TRP A 131 -0.89 6.38 -1.04
CA TRP A 131 -0.56 5.87 0.31
C TRP A 131 0.94 5.60 0.53
N GLU A 132 1.76 5.62 -0.51
CA GLU A 132 3.21 5.44 -0.38
C GLU A 132 3.85 6.55 0.47
N PHE A 133 3.22 7.73 0.53
CA PHE A 133 3.65 8.80 1.40
C PHE A 133 3.47 8.50 2.90
N LEU A 134 2.58 7.56 3.28
CA LEU A 134 2.40 7.19 4.69
C LEU A 134 3.70 6.68 5.30
N GLY A 135 4.53 5.96 4.53
CA GLY A 135 5.84 5.50 4.97
C GLY A 135 6.89 6.61 5.15
N ARG A 136 6.56 7.86 4.84
CA ARG A 136 7.47 9.03 4.92
C ARG A 136 7.01 10.09 5.94
N VAL A 137 5.89 9.85 6.64
CA VAL A 137 5.35 10.82 7.60
C VAL A 137 6.34 11.08 8.76
N GLY A 138 7.04 10.04 9.22
CA GLY A 138 8.11 10.20 10.21
C GLY A 138 9.22 11.15 9.72
N ASP A 139 9.69 10.97 8.48
CA ASP A 139 10.71 11.83 7.88
C ASP A 139 10.26 13.29 7.83
N LEU A 140 9.01 13.53 7.42
CA LEU A 140 8.43 14.86 7.31
C LEU A 140 8.28 15.55 8.67
N ALA A 141 8.08 14.77 9.74
CA ALA A 141 8.05 15.24 11.12
C ALA A 141 9.44 15.34 11.77
N GLY A 142 10.51 15.03 11.05
CA GLY A 142 11.87 14.97 11.59
C GLY A 142 12.07 13.86 12.63
N ARG A 143 11.25 12.80 12.60
CA ARG A 143 11.24 11.72 13.58
C ARG A 143 11.49 10.35 12.95
N ARG A 144 12.20 9.51 13.68
CA ARG A 144 12.30 8.08 13.31
C ARG A 144 10.96 7.39 13.54
N ALA A 145 10.56 6.55 12.59
CA ALA A 145 9.29 5.83 12.66
C ALA A 145 9.45 4.32 12.40
N GLY A 146 8.52 3.52 12.92
CA GLY A 146 8.41 2.10 12.60
C GLY A 146 7.16 1.85 11.75
N TYR A 147 7.29 1.12 10.65
CA TYR A 147 6.16 0.78 9.77
C TYR A 147 6.02 -0.73 9.60
N VAL A 148 4.78 -1.20 9.57
CA VAL A 148 4.49 -2.59 9.21
C VAL A 148 4.26 -2.68 7.71
N PHE A 149 4.91 -3.63 7.06
CA PHE A 149 4.70 -3.90 5.65
C PHE A 149 4.45 -5.38 5.37
N ARG A 150 3.74 -5.65 4.31
CA ARG A 150 3.64 -6.98 3.75
C ARG A 150 4.63 -7.11 2.60
N PRO A 151 5.58 -8.05 2.66
CA PRO A 151 6.48 -8.32 1.54
C PRO A 151 5.70 -8.69 0.28
N VAL A 152 6.15 -8.21 -0.86
CA VAL A 152 5.65 -8.68 -2.15
C VAL A 152 5.96 -10.17 -2.31
N ASN A 153 5.00 -10.95 -2.80
CA ASN A 153 5.19 -12.40 -2.94
C ASN A 153 6.36 -12.73 -3.88
N ASN A 154 6.54 -11.95 -4.95
CA ASN A 154 7.68 -12.06 -5.85
C ASN A 154 8.97 -11.63 -5.12
N TRP A 155 9.91 -12.55 -4.96
CA TRP A 155 11.13 -12.31 -4.18
C TRP A 155 12.06 -11.26 -4.79
N VAL A 156 12.06 -11.12 -6.12
CA VAL A 156 12.86 -10.09 -6.83
C VAL A 156 12.26 -8.70 -6.58
N LEU A 157 10.95 -8.56 -6.80
CA LEU A 157 10.24 -7.30 -6.56
C LEU A 157 10.28 -6.90 -5.08
N ASN A 158 10.31 -7.88 -4.17
CA ASN A 158 10.48 -7.63 -2.75
C ASN A 158 11.83 -6.98 -2.42
N LYS A 159 12.92 -7.38 -3.10
CA LYS A 159 14.22 -6.70 -2.94
C LYS A 159 14.16 -5.24 -3.40
N ILE A 160 13.44 -4.95 -4.48
CA ILE A 160 13.22 -3.57 -4.95
C ILE A 160 12.43 -2.77 -3.93
N GLN A 161 11.35 -3.34 -3.37
CA GLN A 161 10.55 -2.71 -2.33
C GLN A 161 11.40 -2.32 -1.11
N ILE A 162 12.26 -3.24 -0.64
CA ILE A 162 13.18 -2.98 0.48
C ILE A 162 14.18 -1.88 0.11
N HIS A 163 14.79 -1.98 -1.07
CA HIS A 163 15.78 -1.00 -1.53
C HIS A 163 15.19 0.42 -1.68
N ARG A 164 13.96 0.53 -2.15
CA ARG A 164 13.26 1.81 -2.30
C ARG A 164 13.08 2.56 -0.97
N ASN A 165 12.94 1.82 0.10
CA ASN A 165 12.70 2.36 1.44
C ASN A 165 13.99 2.63 2.24
N LYS A 166 15.17 2.36 1.66
CA LYS A 166 16.47 2.52 2.35
C LYS A 166 16.78 3.95 2.80
N ASP A 167 16.23 4.95 2.08
CA ASP A 167 16.47 6.37 2.34
C ASP A 167 15.45 6.95 3.36
N ALA A 168 14.48 6.16 3.82
CA ALA A 168 13.55 6.57 4.86
C ALA A 168 14.22 6.46 6.25
N ASN A 169 14.05 7.46 7.10
CA ASN A 169 14.46 7.38 8.50
C ASN A 169 13.46 6.52 9.30
N ALA A 170 13.36 5.26 8.92
CA ALA A 170 12.33 4.35 9.42
C ALA A 170 12.81 2.91 9.49
N ASP A 171 12.21 2.15 10.41
CA ASP A 171 12.34 0.71 10.51
C ASP A 171 11.12 0.04 9.90
N PHE A 172 11.34 -0.90 8.98
CA PHE A 172 10.27 -1.62 8.29
C PHE A 172 10.16 -3.05 8.81
N TYR A 173 9.05 -3.35 9.50
CA TYR A 173 8.77 -4.65 10.09
C TYR A 173 7.88 -5.50 9.17
N ARG A 174 8.30 -6.73 8.90
CA ARG A 174 7.43 -7.69 8.19
C ARG A 174 6.24 -8.04 9.07
N LYS A 175 5.03 -7.99 8.51
CA LYS A 175 3.79 -8.39 9.19
C LYS A 175 3.96 -9.69 9.98
N GLY A 176 3.57 -9.71 11.25
CA GLY A 176 3.61 -10.86 12.15
C GLY A 176 3.97 -10.47 13.57
N ARG A 177 4.18 -11.48 14.44
CA ARG A 177 4.48 -11.28 15.87
C ARG A 177 5.69 -10.36 16.12
N LEU A 178 6.75 -10.52 15.34
CA LEU A 178 7.96 -9.67 15.47
C LEU A 178 7.68 -8.20 15.15
N ALA A 179 6.75 -7.92 14.22
CA ALA A 179 6.33 -6.55 13.97
C ALA A 179 5.64 -5.94 15.20
N ALA A 180 4.72 -6.68 15.83
CA ALA A 180 4.04 -6.20 17.04
C ALA A 180 5.04 -5.88 18.17
N ILE A 181 6.02 -6.75 18.39
CA ILE A 181 7.08 -6.53 19.40
C ILE A 181 7.93 -5.29 19.05
N GLY A 182 8.37 -5.18 17.78
CA GLY A 182 9.17 -4.05 17.32
C GLY A 182 8.43 -2.72 17.44
N MET A 183 7.15 -2.69 17.06
CA MET A 183 6.28 -1.52 17.17
C MET A 183 6.08 -1.09 18.63
N ALA A 184 5.78 -2.05 19.52
CA ALA A 184 5.66 -1.77 20.96
C ALA A 184 6.97 -1.24 21.56
N GLY A 185 8.12 -1.78 21.14
CA GLY A 185 9.44 -1.29 21.53
C GLY A 185 9.67 0.16 21.11
N LYS A 186 9.27 0.53 19.89
CA LYS A 186 9.34 1.90 19.38
C LYS A 186 8.49 2.87 20.22
N LEU A 187 7.25 2.51 20.50
CA LEU A 187 6.36 3.34 21.35
C LEU A 187 6.93 3.52 22.75
N LYS A 188 7.49 2.46 23.37
CA LYS A 188 8.17 2.56 24.66
C LYS A 188 9.40 3.47 24.62
N ALA A 189 10.09 3.54 23.49
CA ALA A 189 11.20 4.45 23.27
C ALA A 189 10.77 5.91 22.94
N GLY A 190 9.47 6.20 22.98
CA GLY A 190 8.94 7.52 22.64
C GLY A 190 8.91 7.81 21.14
N GLU A 191 9.08 6.80 20.29
CA GLU A 191 9.11 6.96 18.84
C GLU A 191 7.72 6.83 18.20
N VAL A 192 7.66 7.07 16.89
CA VAL A 192 6.42 6.99 16.09
C VAL A 192 6.29 5.63 15.45
N VAL A 193 5.07 5.11 15.38
CA VAL A 193 4.74 3.92 14.59
C VAL A 193 3.61 4.20 13.62
N GLY A 194 3.68 3.61 12.41
CA GLY A 194 2.67 3.77 11.37
C GLY A 194 2.14 2.43 10.88
N LEU A 195 0.85 2.37 10.67
CA LEU A 195 0.16 1.20 10.12
C LEU A 195 -1.07 1.61 9.32
N THR A 196 -1.47 0.74 8.39
CA THR A 196 -2.74 0.89 7.68
C THR A 196 -3.81 0.05 8.36
N GLY A 197 -4.99 0.66 8.62
CA GLY A 197 -6.09 0.02 9.33
C GLY A 197 -7.22 -0.51 8.44
N ASP A 198 -7.16 -0.28 7.14
CA ASP A 198 -8.26 -0.49 6.19
C ASP A 198 -8.19 -1.83 5.42
N GLN A 199 -7.20 -2.67 5.70
CA GLN A 199 -7.12 -3.99 5.09
C GLN A 199 -7.81 -5.04 5.95
N LEU A 200 -8.60 -5.90 5.31
CA LEU A 200 -9.26 -7.03 5.95
C LEU A 200 -8.24 -7.94 6.65
N LEU A 201 -8.48 -8.24 7.92
CA LEU A 201 -7.73 -9.22 8.69
C LEU A 201 -8.69 -10.29 9.21
N ARG A 202 -8.60 -11.52 8.70
CA ARG A 202 -9.54 -12.61 9.05
C ARG A 202 -9.63 -12.91 10.53
N GLU A 203 -8.53 -12.74 11.25
CA GLU A 203 -8.39 -12.90 12.69
C GLU A 203 -8.68 -11.60 13.47
N GLY A 204 -9.15 -10.56 12.79
CA GLY A 204 -9.50 -9.26 13.38
C GLY A 204 -10.83 -9.29 14.09
N ILE A 205 -11.14 -8.19 14.78
CA ILE A 205 -12.45 -7.98 15.41
C ILE A 205 -13.49 -7.58 14.37
N MET A 206 -14.74 -8.01 14.57
CA MET A 206 -15.85 -7.59 13.71
C MET A 206 -16.26 -6.16 14.06
N VAL A 207 -16.18 -5.27 13.08
CA VAL A 207 -16.55 -3.85 13.22
C VAL A 207 -17.46 -3.47 12.06
N PRO A 208 -18.57 -2.76 12.29
CA PRO A 208 -19.43 -2.30 11.22
C PRO A 208 -18.71 -1.26 10.34
N PHE A 209 -18.61 -1.56 9.06
CA PHE A 209 -18.04 -0.67 8.05
C PHE A 209 -19.05 -0.51 6.92
N PHE A 210 -19.57 0.70 6.72
CA PHE A 210 -20.72 0.97 5.83
C PHE A 210 -21.91 0.04 6.08
N GLY A 211 -22.22 -0.24 7.37
CA GLY A 211 -23.34 -1.11 7.76
C GLY A 211 -23.10 -2.61 7.56
N ILE A 212 -21.89 -3.03 7.22
CA ILE A 212 -21.52 -4.44 7.05
C ILE A 212 -20.42 -4.78 8.06
N ASP A 213 -20.66 -5.83 8.85
CA ASP A 213 -19.64 -6.33 9.79
C ASP A 213 -18.42 -6.83 9.03
N THR A 214 -17.29 -6.23 9.33
CA THR A 214 -16.04 -6.45 8.60
C THR A 214 -14.91 -6.79 9.58
N PRO A 215 -14.17 -7.89 9.35
CA PRO A 215 -13.05 -8.26 10.22
C PRO A 215 -11.89 -7.26 10.04
N THR A 216 -11.66 -6.48 11.10
CA THR A 216 -10.80 -5.29 11.12
C THR A 216 -9.57 -5.52 11.99
N PRO A 217 -8.36 -5.06 11.56
CA PRO A 217 -7.16 -5.11 12.39
C PRO A 217 -7.32 -4.29 13.68
N GLN A 218 -6.98 -4.88 14.81
CA GLN A 218 -7.07 -4.23 16.13
C GLN A 218 -5.70 -3.74 16.65
N ALA A 219 -4.64 -3.87 15.86
CA ALA A 219 -3.27 -3.60 16.33
C ALA A 219 -3.10 -2.16 16.86
N ALA A 220 -3.69 -1.16 16.22
CA ALA A 220 -3.63 0.22 16.68
C ALA A 220 -4.27 0.39 18.06
N ALA A 221 -5.46 -0.18 18.25
CA ALA A 221 -6.19 -0.08 19.52
C ALA A 221 -5.51 -0.84 20.67
N ILE A 222 -4.82 -1.96 20.38
CA ILE A 222 -4.09 -2.71 21.41
C ILE A 222 -2.80 -1.96 21.84
N MET A 223 -2.21 -1.17 20.94
CA MET A 223 -0.96 -0.46 21.21
C MET A 223 -1.17 0.95 21.78
N SER A 224 -2.38 1.49 21.71
CA SER A 224 -2.75 2.79 22.30
C SER A 224 -2.97 2.68 23.81
#